data_850118c599d420992a3fb5fcf85caf02
#
_entry.id   850118c599d420992a3fb5fcf85caf02
#
_cell.length_a   1.000
_cell.length_b   1.000
_cell.length_c   1.000
_cell.angle_alpha   90.00
_cell.angle_beta   90.00
_cell.angle_gamma   90.00
#
_symmetry.space_group_name_H-M   'P 1'
#
loop_
_entity.id
_entity.type
_entity.pdbx_description
1 polymer ?
#
loop_
_entity_poly.entity_id
_entity_poly.type
_entity_poly.pdbx_seq_one_letter_code
_entity_poly.pdbx_strand_id
1 'polypeptide(L)'
;MAEARCRVLSIQSHVVCGYVGNKAASFPLQVLGFEVDPVNSVQFSNHTGYAHWKGQMLNSDELHELYEGLKLNNVNHYDYVLTGYTRDASFLATVVDIVQELKLQNSDLVYVCDPVMGDKWKGEGSMYVPKELLPVYRDRVVPVADIITPNQFEAELLTGRKIHTEKEALEVMDMLHAMGPETVVITSSDLQGSLGSDFLIALGSQRKTRADGTKVTQRIRMESPKVDADFVGTGDLFAAMLLAWTHKHPNNLKLPVSRSSAAGMIRHSVAQLSLPLTESSGPLPR
;
A
#
# COMPACT_ATOMS: atom_id res chain seq x y z
N MET A 1 22.00 -4.22 25.37
CA MET A 1 21.06 -3.14 25.01
C MET A 1 20.09 -3.76 24.04
N ALA A 2 18.77 -3.69 24.28
CA ALA A 2 17.78 -4.15 23.30
C ALA A 2 17.96 -3.27 22.04
N GLU A 3 18.06 -3.88 20.84
CA GLU A 3 18.01 -3.15 19.59
C GLU A 3 16.75 -2.27 19.59
N ALA A 4 16.93 -0.99 19.25
CA ALA A 4 15.80 -0.09 19.11
C ALA A 4 14.88 -0.68 18.04
N ARG A 5 13.63 -0.97 18.39
CA ARG A 5 12.65 -1.51 17.44
C ARG A 5 12.33 -0.44 16.41
N CYS A 6 12.34 -0.83 15.14
CA CYS A 6 11.92 0.03 14.05
C CYS A 6 10.42 0.37 14.19
N ARG A 7 10.07 1.66 14.20
CA ARG A 7 8.71 2.15 14.46
C ARG A 7 8.02 2.57 13.17
N VAL A 8 6.77 2.14 13.04
CA VAL A 8 5.91 2.42 11.89
C VAL A 8 4.64 3.13 12.35
N LEU A 9 4.39 4.34 11.85
CA LEU A 9 3.09 4.97 11.92
C LEU A 9 2.24 4.47 10.76
N SER A 10 1.18 3.70 11.06
CA SER A 10 0.33 3.09 10.03
C SER A 10 -1.04 3.76 9.99
N ILE A 11 -1.29 4.59 8.97
CA ILE A 11 -2.55 5.34 8.80
C ILE A 11 -3.36 4.67 7.69
N GLN A 12 -4.27 3.80 8.05
CA GLN A 12 -5.03 2.96 7.13
C GLN A 12 -6.45 2.71 7.64
N SER A 13 -7.29 2.10 6.81
CA SER A 13 -8.62 1.65 7.22
C SER A 13 -8.58 0.55 8.29
N HIS A 14 -9.70 0.37 8.99
CA HIS A 14 -9.92 -0.76 9.87
C HIS A 14 -11.36 -1.26 9.74
N VAL A 15 -11.55 -2.57 9.86
CA VAL A 15 -12.86 -3.22 9.83
C VAL A 15 -13.02 -4.18 11.00
N VAL A 16 -14.26 -4.31 11.50
CA VAL A 16 -14.60 -5.29 12.53
C VAL A 16 -14.53 -6.69 11.96
N CYS A 17 -15.22 -6.92 10.83
CA CYS A 17 -15.22 -8.21 10.12
C CYS A 17 -14.33 -8.16 8.89
N GLY A 18 -13.45 -9.15 8.72
CA GLY A 18 -12.49 -9.25 7.62
C GLY A 18 -11.11 -8.68 7.96
N TYR A 19 -10.25 -8.57 6.94
CA TYR A 19 -8.84 -8.21 7.08
C TYR A 19 -8.46 -7.23 5.96
N VAL A 20 -8.57 -5.94 6.24
CA VAL A 20 -8.13 -4.84 5.36
C VAL A 20 -7.42 -3.78 6.19
N GLY A 21 -6.64 -2.92 5.55
CA GLY A 21 -5.94 -1.81 6.17
C GLY A 21 -5.07 -2.25 7.35
N ASN A 22 -5.17 -1.54 8.47
CA ASN A 22 -4.38 -1.83 9.67
C ASN A 22 -4.56 -3.26 10.19
N LYS A 23 -5.73 -3.87 9.99
CA LYS A 23 -5.99 -5.24 10.43
C LYS A 23 -5.26 -6.28 9.58
N ALA A 24 -4.93 -5.96 8.33
CA ALA A 24 -4.11 -6.80 7.46
C ALA A 24 -2.61 -6.50 7.63
N ALA A 25 -2.24 -5.24 7.83
CA ALA A 25 -0.85 -4.77 7.81
C ALA A 25 -0.14 -4.91 9.16
N SER A 26 -0.82 -4.61 10.28
CA SER A 26 -0.16 -4.47 11.58
C SER A 26 0.41 -5.79 12.12
N PHE A 27 -0.36 -6.87 12.08
CA PHE A 27 0.08 -8.14 12.64
C PHE A 27 1.33 -8.71 11.94
N PRO A 28 1.41 -8.76 10.60
CA PRO A 28 2.62 -9.20 9.90
C PRO A 28 3.85 -8.35 10.24
N LEU A 29 3.70 -7.03 10.31
CA LEU A 29 4.79 -6.14 10.69
C LEU A 29 5.28 -6.41 12.12
N GLN A 30 4.36 -6.58 13.08
CA GLN A 30 4.69 -6.89 14.48
C GLN A 30 5.41 -8.24 14.62
N VAL A 31 4.96 -9.27 13.89
CA VAL A 31 5.64 -10.58 13.85
C VAL A 31 7.05 -10.47 13.28
N LEU A 32 7.28 -9.54 12.35
CA LEU A 32 8.58 -9.28 11.75
C LEU A 32 9.49 -8.37 12.61
N GLY A 33 9.02 -7.94 13.79
CA GLY A 33 9.79 -7.21 14.79
C GLY A 33 9.64 -5.70 14.77
N PHE A 34 8.67 -5.17 13.99
CA PHE A 34 8.35 -3.74 13.97
C PHE A 34 7.44 -3.36 15.15
N GLU A 35 7.63 -2.16 15.67
CA GLU A 35 6.66 -1.48 16.53
C GLU A 35 5.67 -0.74 15.64
N VAL A 36 4.37 -1.02 15.75
CA VAL A 36 3.36 -0.43 14.88
C VAL A 36 2.37 0.37 15.68
N ASP A 37 2.26 1.66 15.38
CA ASP A 37 1.28 2.58 15.93
C ASP A 37 0.17 2.83 14.88
N PRO A 38 -0.99 2.16 15.00
CA PRO A 38 -2.05 2.27 14.00
C PRO A 38 -2.97 3.46 14.25
N VAL A 39 -3.21 4.27 13.24
CA VAL A 39 -4.30 5.24 13.15
C VAL A 39 -5.33 4.71 12.16
N ASN A 40 -6.57 4.53 12.60
CA ASN A 40 -7.64 4.03 11.75
C ASN A 40 -8.35 5.18 11.04
N SER A 41 -8.06 5.40 9.75
CA SER A 41 -8.72 6.41 8.92
C SER A 41 -10.24 6.21 8.86
N VAL A 42 -10.67 4.96 8.95
CA VAL A 42 -12.07 4.57 9.11
C VAL A 42 -12.17 3.36 10.05
N GLN A 43 -13.30 3.27 10.75
CA GLN A 43 -13.67 2.10 11.56
C GLN A 43 -15.02 1.60 11.03
N PHE A 44 -15.00 0.62 10.12
CA PHE A 44 -16.21 0.09 9.51
C PHE A 44 -16.57 -1.31 10.05
N SER A 45 -17.83 -1.67 9.92
CA SER A 45 -18.31 -3.03 10.27
C SER A 45 -17.63 -4.12 9.41
N ASN A 46 -17.41 -3.82 8.14
CA ASN A 46 -16.83 -4.67 7.10
C ASN A 46 -16.32 -3.79 5.95
N HIS A 47 -15.63 -4.33 4.98
CA HIS A 47 -15.17 -3.56 3.82
C HIS A 47 -16.34 -3.10 2.92
N THR A 48 -16.10 -2.09 2.11
CA THR A 48 -17.13 -1.42 1.29
C THR A 48 -17.62 -2.21 0.09
N GLY A 49 -17.06 -3.38 -0.18
CA GLY A 49 -17.53 -4.32 -1.21
C GLY A 49 -18.80 -5.10 -0.83
N TYR A 50 -19.22 -5.07 0.44
CA TYR A 50 -20.49 -5.63 0.86
C TYR A 50 -21.66 -4.74 0.47
N ALA A 51 -22.87 -5.31 0.30
CA ALA A 51 -24.09 -4.55 0.03
C ALA A 51 -24.40 -3.52 1.12
N HIS A 52 -24.03 -3.80 2.36
CA HIS A 52 -24.23 -2.89 3.51
C HIS A 52 -22.96 -2.79 4.34
N TRP A 53 -22.59 -1.59 4.70
CA TRP A 53 -21.50 -1.29 5.64
C TRP A 53 -21.87 -0.05 6.45
N LYS A 54 -21.38 0.00 7.69
CA LYS A 54 -21.60 1.12 8.62
C LYS A 54 -20.34 1.36 9.42
N GLY A 55 -20.20 2.55 9.95
CA GLY A 55 -19.11 2.89 10.84
C GLY A 55 -18.78 4.37 10.85
N GLN A 56 -17.58 4.68 11.28
CA GLN A 56 -17.08 6.02 11.47
C GLN A 56 -15.90 6.28 10.53
N MET A 57 -15.71 7.53 10.13
CA MET A 57 -14.55 8.04 9.41
C MET A 57 -13.91 9.10 10.27
N LEU A 58 -12.60 9.02 10.42
CA LEU A 58 -11.82 10.06 11.06
C LEU A 58 -11.70 11.26 10.10
N ASN A 59 -11.97 12.46 10.59
CA ASN A 59 -11.79 13.68 9.82
C ASN A 59 -10.40 14.30 10.04
N SER A 60 -10.09 15.36 9.30
CA SER A 60 -8.78 16.02 9.37
C SER A 60 -8.44 16.57 10.75
N ASP A 61 -9.42 17.16 11.45
CA ASP A 61 -9.22 17.78 12.76
C ASP A 61 -8.96 16.70 13.82
N GLU A 62 -9.72 15.60 13.78
CA GLU A 62 -9.53 14.44 14.67
C GLU A 62 -8.16 13.77 14.44
N LEU A 63 -7.68 13.66 13.20
CA LEU A 63 -6.34 13.19 12.92
C LEU A 63 -5.28 14.13 13.50
N HIS A 64 -5.48 15.45 13.33
CA HIS A 64 -4.60 16.46 13.86
C HIS A 64 -4.52 16.39 15.39
N GLU A 65 -5.65 16.26 16.10
CA GLU A 65 -5.69 16.09 17.55
C GLU A 65 -4.93 14.85 18.03
N LEU A 66 -5.08 13.71 17.34
CA LEU A 66 -4.33 12.49 17.67
C LEU A 66 -2.83 12.71 17.51
N TYR A 67 -2.41 13.34 16.41
CA TYR A 67 -0.99 13.58 16.15
C TYR A 67 -0.41 14.61 17.13
N GLU A 68 -1.13 15.68 17.45
CA GLU A 68 -0.72 16.65 18.48
C GLU A 68 -0.55 15.98 19.85
N GLY A 69 -1.44 15.04 20.22
CA GLY A 69 -1.31 14.26 21.44
C GLY A 69 0.00 13.44 21.49
N LEU A 70 0.41 12.87 20.35
CA LEU A 70 1.70 12.17 20.24
C LEU A 70 2.88 13.16 20.39
N LYS A 71 2.80 14.34 19.79
CA LYS A 71 3.82 15.39 19.88
C LYS A 71 3.98 15.90 21.31
N LEU A 72 2.88 16.22 21.98
CA LEU A 72 2.89 16.72 23.37
C LEU A 72 3.59 15.76 24.34
N ASN A 73 3.53 14.46 24.06
CA ASN A 73 4.20 13.42 24.84
C ASN A 73 5.59 13.06 24.31
N ASN A 74 6.05 13.73 23.24
CA ASN A 74 7.33 13.43 22.58
C ASN A 74 7.48 11.95 22.20
N VAL A 75 6.41 11.34 21.66
CA VAL A 75 6.39 9.93 21.21
C VAL A 75 6.19 9.78 19.70
N ASN A 76 6.14 10.88 18.95
CA ASN A 76 5.99 10.94 17.50
C ASN A 76 7.31 10.70 16.74
N HIS A 77 8.07 9.70 17.12
CA HIS A 77 9.33 9.35 16.48
C HIS A 77 9.15 8.05 15.69
N TYR A 78 9.28 8.13 14.38
CA TYR A 78 9.03 7.01 13.46
C TYR A 78 10.17 6.86 12.46
N ASP A 79 10.40 5.61 12.03
CA ASP A 79 11.30 5.25 10.94
C ASP A 79 10.54 5.11 9.62
N TYR A 80 9.26 4.73 9.73
CA TYR A 80 8.36 4.55 8.59
C TYR A 80 7.01 5.18 8.83
N VAL A 81 6.42 5.69 7.75
CA VAL A 81 4.98 5.93 7.65
C VAL A 81 4.42 5.00 6.58
N LEU A 82 3.33 4.30 6.87
CA LEU A 82 2.60 3.47 5.93
C LEU A 82 1.18 3.99 5.82
N THR A 83 0.74 4.32 4.62
CA THR A 83 -0.64 4.77 4.37
C THR A 83 -1.34 3.90 3.34
N GLY A 84 -2.66 3.81 3.47
CA GLY A 84 -3.53 3.07 2.55
C GLY A 84 -4.85 3.81 2.35
N TYR A 85 -5.95 3.06 2.40
CA TYR A 85 -7.27 3.55 2.11
C TYR A 85 -7.70 4.74 2.99
N THR A 86 -8.18 5.79 2.33
CA THR A 86 -8.90 6.93 2.93
C THR A 86 -10.04 7.39 2.02
N ARG A 87 -11.03 8.11 2.55
CA ARG A 87 -12.18 8.61 1.78
C ARG A 87 -12.30 10.12 1.74
N ASP A 88 -11.48 10.82 2.49
CA ASP A 88 -11.58 12.27 2.66
C ASP A 88 -10.32 12.97 2.15
N ALA A 89 -10.48 13.98 1.29
CA ALA A 89 -9.37 14.70 0.69
C ALA A 89 -8.65 15.61 1.71
N SER A 90 -9.37 16.19 2.69
CA SER A 90 -8.77 17.01 3.73
C SER A 90 -7.96 16.15 4.71
N PHE A 91 -8.50 14.98 5.08
CA PHE A 91 -7.76 13.99 5.87
C PHE A 91 -6.45 13.58 5.18
N LEU A 92 -6.52 13.25 3.88
CA LEU A 92 -5.33 12.88 3.10
C LEU A 92 -4.31 14.04 3.03
N ALA A 93 -4.79 15.28 2.93
CA ALA A 93 -3.92 16.46 2.96
C ALA A 93 -3.21 16.60 4.32
N THR A 94 -3.92 16.39 5.43
CA THR A 94 -3.34 16.39 6.79
C THR A 94 -2.30 15.26 6.95
N VAL A 95 -2.53 14.09 6.36
CA VAL A 95 -1.52 13.01 6.34
C VAL A 95 -0.22 13.49 5.68
N VAL A 96 -0.31 14.22 4.56
CA VAL A 96 0.88 14.78 3.89
C VAL A 96 1.61 15.75 4.80
N ASP A 97 0.90 16.63 5.50
CA ASP A 97 1.50 17.61 6.41
C ASP A 97 2.22 16.91 7.57
N ILE A 98 1.62 15.85 8.14
CA ILE A 98 2.25 15.00 9.16
C ILE A 98 3.52 14.31 8.63
N VAL A 99 3.47 13.73 7.43
CA VAL A 99 4.64 13.08 6.81
C VAL A 99 5.77 14.08 6.61
N GLN A 100 5.47 15.27 6.12
CA GLN A 100 6.48 16.32 5.92
C GLN A 100 7.10 16.75 7.24
N GLU A 101 6.31 16.93 8.30
CA GLU A 101 6.81 17.25 9.64
C GLU A 101 7.72 16.13 10.18
N LEU A 102 7.31 14.88 10.06
CA LEU A 102 8.10 13.73 10.48
C LEU A 102 9.42 13.61 9.70
N LYS A 103 9.41 13.90 8.40
CA LYS A 103 10.63 13.93 7.56
C LYS A 103 11.58 15.08 7.96
N LEU A 104 11.07 16.19 8.47
CA LEU A 104 11.91 17.25 9.03
C LEU A 104 12.57 16.83 10.34
N GLN A 105 11.92 16.00 11.16
CA GLN A 105 12.47 15.46 12.41
C GLN A 105 13.45 14.29 12.15
N ASN A 106 13.17 13.46 11.17
CA ASN A 106 13.97 12.31 10.78
C ASN A 106 14.11 12.26 9.26
N SER A 107 15.27 12.70 8.76
CA SER A 107 15.57 12.72 7.32
C SER A 107 15.63 11.32 6.69
N ASP A 108 15.82 10.28 7.51
CA ASP A 108 15.90 8.88 7.07
C ASP A 108 14.52 8.19 7.09
N LEU A 109 13.45 8.91 7.51
CA LEU A 109 12.09 8.39 7.50
C LEU A 109 11.67 8.00 6.08
N VAL A 110 11.16 6.79 5.93
CA VAL A 110 10.64 6.28 4.67
C VAL A 110 9.11 6.29 4.67
N TYR A 111 8.53 7.00 3.71
CA TYR A 111 7.09 7.01 3.50
C TYR A 111 6.68 6.01 2.42
N VAL A 112 5.93 4.99 2.83
CA VAL A 112 5.32 3.98 1.96
C VAL A 112 3.85 4.31 1.77
N CYS A 113 3.46 4.60 0.55
CA CYS A 113 2.08 4.93 0.20
C CYS A 113 1.48 3.84 -0.70
N ASP A 114 0.42 3.21 -0.23
CA ASP A 114 -0.51 2.47 -1.06
C ASP A 114 -1.64 3.42 -1.50
N PRO A 115 -1.66 3.87 -2.77
CA PRO A 115 -2.58 4.92 -3.23
C PRO A 115 -3.95 4.33 -3.56
N VAL A 116 -4.62 3.74 -2.57
CA VAL A 116 -5.87 3.00 -2.76
C VAL A 116 -6.98 3.91 -3.29
N MET A 117 -7.26 3.79 -4.59
CA MET A 117 -8.32 4.55 -5.26
C MET A 117 -9.35 3.66 -5.95
N GLY A 118 -8.97 2.47 -6.40
CA GLY A 118 -9.84 1.57 -7.13
C GLY A 118 -9.11 0.37 -7.73
N ASP A 119 -9.82 -0.44 -8.49
CA ASP A 119 -9.23 -1.60 -9.17
C ASP A 119 -10.01 -1.92 -10.46
N LYS A 120 -9.46 -2.82 -11.27
CA LYS A 120 -10.12 -3.41 -12.44
C LYS A 120 -10.83 -4.71 -12.04
N TRP A 121 -12.15 -4.70 -12.08
CA TRP A 121 -12.96 -5.89 -11.94
C TRP A 121 -13.52 -6.29 -13.30
N LYS A 122 -13.27 -7.51 -13.75
CA LYS A 122 -13.77 -8.04 -15.04
C LYS A 122 -13.44 -7.15 -16.25
N GLY A 123 -12.26 -6.53 -16.22
CA GLY A 123 -11.76 -5.68 -17.33
C GLY A 123 -12.16 -4.21 -17.25
N GLU A 124 -13.12 -3.83 -16.43
CA GLU A 124 -13.49 -2.41 -16.21
C GLU A 124 -12.92 -1.90 -14.89
N GLY A 125 -12.32 -0.70 -14.95
CA GLY A 125 -11.79 -0.03 -13.76
C GLY A 125 -12.88 0.74 -13.03
N SER A 126 -12.92 0.60 -11.71
CA SER A 126 -13.86 1.29 -10.85
C SER A 126 -13.15 1.90 -9.64
N MET A 127 -13.50 3.14 -9.32
CA MET A 127 -13.00 3.80 -8.11
C MET A 127 -13.82 3.40 -6.88
N TYR A 128 -13.12 3.15 -5.77
CA TYR A 128 -13.73 2.87 -4.45
C TYR A 128 -13.89 4.13 -3.62
N VAL A 129 -13.20 5.19 -4.02
CA VAL A 129 -13.10 6.46 -3.31
C VAL A 129 -13.66 7.60 -4.16
N PRO A 130 -14.03 8.75 -3.55
CA PRO A 130 -14.42 9.94 -4.28
C PRO A 130 -13.33 10.40 -5.26
N LYS A 131 -13.73 10.91 -6.42
CA LYS A 131 -12.80 11.34 -7.49
C LYS A 131 -11.89 12.49 -7.06
N GLU A 132 -12.31 13.24 -6.08
CA GLU A 132 -11.58 14.39 -5.51
C GLU A 132 -10.26 13.99 -4.84
N LEU A 133 -10.09 12.71 -4.50
CA LEU A 133 -8.83 12.21 -3.95
C LEU A 133 -7.72 12.10 -5.01
N LEU A 134 -8.05 11.85 -6.27
CA LEU A 134 -7.06 11.67 -7.32
C LEU A 134 -6.07 12.86 -7.44
N PRO A 135 -6.53 14.13 -7.54
CA PRO A 135 -5.59 15.26 -7.58
C PRO A 135 -4.75 15.38 -6.29
N VAL A 136 -5.30 15.04 -5.12
CA VAL A 136 -4.54 15.07 -3.86
C VAL A 136 -3.44 14.00 -3.87
N TYR A 137 -3.76 12.79 -4.29
CA TYR A 137 -2.75 11.74 -4.45
C TYR A 137 -1.66 12.17 -5.44
N ARG A 138 -2.04 12.60 -6.65
CA ARG A 138 -1.10 12.94 -7.71
C ARG A 138 -0.20 14.13 -7.36
N ASP A 139 -0.80 15.20 -6.81
CA ASP A 139 -0.14 16.51 -6.72
C ASP A 139 0.50 16.76 -5.33
N ARG A 140 0.08 16.01 -4.29
CA ARG A 140 0.56 16.20 -2.91
C ARG A 140 1.18 14.95 -2.30
N VAL A 141 0.56 13.77 -2.45
CA VAL A 141 1.00 12.53 -1.78
C VAL A 141 2.18 11.91 -2.52
N VAL A 142 2.04 11.64 -3.82
CA VAL A 142 3.07 10.98 -4.62
C VAL A 142 4.40 11.75 -4.58
N PRO A 143 4.44 13.10 -4.66
CA PRO A 143 5.69 13.84 -4.57
C PRO A 143 6.48 13.69 -3.27
N VAL A 144 5.83 13.33 -2.17
CA VAL A 144 6.48 13.18 -0.85
C VAL A 144 6.71 11.72 -0.46
N ALA A 145 6.16 10.77 -1.21
CA ALA A 145 6.33 9.35 -0.99
C ALA A 145 7.70 8.86 -1.50
N ASP A 146 8.33 7.96 -0.74
CA ASP A 146 9.57 7.30 -1.13
C ASP A 146 9.28 6.00 -1.90
N ILE A 147 8.22 5.31 -1.49
CA ILE A 147 7.74 4.06 -2.09
C ILE A 147 6.25 4.18 -2.35
N ILE A 148 5.82 3.84 -3.57
CA ILE A 148 4.40 3.72 -3.91
C ILE A 148 4.07 2.34 -4.47
N THR A 149 2.86 1.84 -4.12
CA THR A 149 2.41 0.48 -4.46
C THR A 149 1.08 0.46 -5.24
N PRO A 150 0.92 1.25 -6.30
CA PRO A 150 -0.33 1.25 -7.07
C PRO A 150 -0.58 -0.12 -7.73
N ASN A 151 -1.84 -0.51 -7.91
CA ASN A 151 -2.21 -1.47 -8.93
C ASN A 151 -2.16 -0.82 -10.33
N GLN A 152 -2.41 -1.61 -11.39
CA GLN A 152 -2.39 -1.07 -12.76
C GLN A 152 -3.39 0.08 -12.94
N PHE A 153 -4.61 -0.03 -12.42
CA PHE A 153 -5.65 0.99 -12.57
C PHE A 153 -5.26 2.30 -11.89
N GLU A 154 -4.72 2.24 -10.71
CA GLU A 154 -4.23 3.39 -9.94
C GLU A 154 -3.03 4.05 -10.61
N ALA A 155 -2.10 3.27 -11.15
CA ALA A 155 -0.97 3.79 -11.92
C ALA A 155 -1.44 4.52 -13.19
N GLU A 156 -2.46 3.97 -13.88
CA GLU A 156 -3.10 4.63 -15.03
C GLU A 156 -3.81 5.93 -14.62
N LEU A 157 -4.50 5.95 -13.46
CA LEU A 157 -5.16 7.17 -12.96
C LEU A 157 -4.15 8.27 -12.63
N LEU A 158 -3.09 7.93 -11.89
CA LEU A 158 -2.06 8.88 -11.44
C LEU A 158 -1.32 9.52 -12.61
N THR A 159 -1.06 8.77 -13.68
CA THR A 159 -0.28 9.23 -14.83
C THR A 159 -1.14 9.70 -16.00
N GLY A 160 -2.43 9.36 -16.02
CA GLY A 160 -3.32 9.59 -17.16
C GLY A 160 -3.02 8.71 -18.37
N ARG A 161 -2.14 7.71 -18.25
CA ARG A 161 -1.69 6.84 -19.34
C ARG A 161 -2.13 5.40 -19.13
N LYS A 162 -2.71 4.78 -20.16
CA LYS A 162 -3.12 3.38 -20.16
C LYS A 162 -1.94 2.43 -20.33
N ILE A 163 -2.09 1.23 -19.75
CA ILE A 163 -1.09 0.16 -19.78
C ILE A 163 -1.70 -1.06 -20.47
N HIS A 164 -1.16 -1.42 -21.64
CA HIS A 164 -1.55 -2.60 -22.41
C HIS A 164 -0.35 -3.54 -22.64
N THR A 165 0.86 -3.01 -22.47
CA THR A 165 2.11 -3.74 -22.69
C THR A 165 3.07 -3.51 -21.54
N GLU A 166 4.02 -4.43 -21.34
CA GLU A 166 5.07 -4.25 -20.33
C GLU A 166 5.91 -2.99 -20.59
N LYS A 167 6.16 -2.66 -21.87
CA LYS A 167 6.85 -1.43 -22.23
C LYS A 167 6.11 -0.18 -21.73
N GLU A 168 4.79 -0.13 -21.93
CA GLU A 168 3.97 0.98 -21.43
C GLU A 168 3.95 1.02 -19.90
N ALA A 169 3.91 -0.14 -19.24
CA ALA A 169 4.02 -0.20 -17.79
C ALA A 169 5.35 0.40 -17.28
N LEU A 170 6.46 0.08 -17.94
CA LEU A 170 7.77 0.65 -17.60
C LEU A 170 7.81 2.16 -17.84
N GLU A 171 7.19 2.66 -18.91
CA GLU A 171 7.08 4.10 -19.20
C GLU A 171 6.21 4.81 -18.14
N VAL A 172 5.10 4.19 -17.70
CA VAL A 172 4.26 4.69 -16.60
C VAL A 172 5.04 4.73 -15.29
N MET A 173 5.84 3.70 -14.98
CA MET A 173 6.71 3.71 -13.80
C MET A 173 7.75 4.83 -13.87
N ASP A 174 8.30 5.12 -15.05
CA ASP A 174 9.22 6.25 -15.23
C ASP A 174 8.52 7.60 -15.02
N MET A 175 7.25 7.74 -15.41
CA MET A 175 6.44 8.94 -15.11
C MET A 175 6.20 9.07 -13.60
N LEU A 176 5.86 7.98 -12.90
CA LEU A 176 5.68 7.99 -11.47
C LEU A 176 6.97 8.35 -10.71
N HIS A 177 8.12 7.82 -11.14
CA HIS A 177 9.42 8.24 -10.63
C HIS A 177 9.72 9.74 -10.84
N ALA A 178 9.26 10.30 -11.96
CA ALA A 178 9.43 11.73 -12.22
C ALA A 178 8.58 12.61 -11.31
N MET A 179 7.54 12.05 -10.69
CA MET A 179 6.70 12.75 -9.71
C MET A 179 7.30 12.77 -8.29
N GLY A 180 8.28 11.89 -7.97
CA GLY A 180 8.94 11.89 -6.66
C GLY A 180 9.51 10.54 -6.22
N PRO A 181 8.73 9.45 -6.19
CA PRO A 181 9.12 8.21 -5.56
C PRO A 181 10.40 7.57 -6.12
N GLU A 182 11.30 7.17 -5.25
CA GLU A 182 12.46 6.37 -5.64
C GLU A 182 12.10 4.91 -5.95
N THR A 183 11.05 4.39 -5.33
CA THR A 183 10.58 3.02 -5.56
C THR A 183 9.11 3.03 -5.97
N VAL A 184 8.84 2.39 -7.10
CA VAL A 184 7.49 2.20 -7.65
C VAL A 184 7.26 0.70 -7.85
N VAL A 185 6.16 0.17 -7.30
CA VAL A 185 5.76 -1.22 -7.50
C VAL A 185 4.32 -1.27 -8.00
N ILE A 186 4.12 -1.67 -9.26
CA ILE A 186 2.79 -2.02 -9.76
C ILE A 186 2.48 -3.42 -9.24
N THR A 187 1.58 -3.51 -8.25
CA THR A 187 1.36 -4.72 -7.44
C THR A 187 0.65 -5.83 -8.20
N SER A 188 -0.19 -5.46 -9.17
CA SER A 188 -0.94 -6.37 -10.03
C SER A 188 -1.26 -5.71 -11.37
N SER A 189 -1.26 -6.50 -12.43
CA SER A 189 -1.59 -6.05 -13.78
C SER A 189 -2.26 -7.16 -14.59
N ASP A 190 -3.02 -6.74 -15.63
CA ASP A 190 -3.64 -7.63 -16.62
C ASP A 190 -2.64 -8.00 -17.75
N LEU A 191 -1.37 -7.68 -17.60
CA LEU A 191 -0.34 -8.01 -18.58
C LEU A 191 -0.21 -9.53 -18.72
N GLN A 192 0.06 -9.97 -19.94
CA GLN A 192 0.19 -11.40 -20.21
C GLN A 192 1.52 -11.93 -19.65
N GLY A 193 1.44 -12.95 -18.80
CA GLY A 193 2.60 -13.62 -18.22
C GLY A 193 3.35 -14.50 -19.21
N SER A 194 4.64 -14.68 -19.00
CA SER A 194 5.43 -15.68 -19.74
C SER A 194 5.01 -17.11 -19.41
N LEU A 195 4.40 -17.30 -18.23
CA LEU A 195 3.94 -18.60 -17.72
C LEU A 195 2.44 -18.84 -18.03
N GLY A 196 1.77 -17.90 -18.72
CA GLY A 196 0.37 -18.03 -19.15
C GLY A 196 -0.60 -17.09 -18.44
N SER A 197 -1.88 -17.22 -18.77
CA SER A 197 -2.98 -16.38 -18.27
C SER A 197 -3.29 -16.56 -16.77
N ASP A 198 -2.82 -17.68 -16.19
CA ASP A 198 -3.09 -18.06 -14.81
C ASP A 198 -2.09 -17.40 -13.82
N PHE A 199 -1.34 -16.41 -14.29
CA PHE A 199 -0.39 -15.67 -13.48
C PHE A 199 -0.74 -14.18 -13.46
N LEU A 200 -0.60 -13.56 -12.28
CA LEU A 200 -0.59 -12.12 -12.09
C LEU A 200 0.83 -11.61 -12.24
N ILE A 201 0.97 -10.44 -12.88
CA ILE A 201 2.25 -9.80 -13.04
C ILE A 201 2.33 -8.58 -12.14
N ALA A 202 3.37 -8.57 -11.30
CA ALA A 202 3.82 -7.39 -10.59
C ALA A 202 5.13 -6.89 -11.20
N LEU A 203 5.29 -5.57 -11.24
CA LEU A 203 6.49 -4.91 -11.75
C LEU A 203 7.04 -3.97 -10.68
N GLY A 204 8.34 -4.06 -10.41
CA GLY A 204 9.03 -3.15 -9.49
C GLY A 204 10.12 -2.36 -10.22
N SER A 205 10.27 -1.11 -9.85
CA SER A 205 11.33 -0.22 -10.31
C SER A 205 11.87 0.58 -9.15
N GLN A 206 13.18 0.61 -8.98
CA GLN A 206 13.86 1.41 -7.97
C GLN A 206 14.96 2.23 -8.60
N ARG A 207 14.94 3.53 -8.38
CA ARG A 207 16.01 4.47 -8.76
C ARG A 207 16.91 4.73 -7.57
N LYS A 208 18.21 4.58 -7.79
CA LYS A 208 19.23 4.88 -6.77
C LYS A 208 20.31 5.76 -7.36
N THR A 209 20.80 6.66 -6.55
CA THR A 209 22.01 7.42 -6.86
C THR A 209 23.20 6.70 -6.22
N ARG A 210 24.19 6.31 -7.02
CA ARG A 210 25.44 5.74 -6.53
C ARG A 210 26.32 6.81 -5.89
N ALA A 211 27.34 6.37 -5.16
CA ALA A 211 28.30 7.27 -4.54
C ALA A 211 29.04 8.20 -5.55
N ASP A 212 29.15 7.78 -6.81
CA ASP A 212 29.72 8.56 -7.91
C ASP A 212 28.72 9.55 -8.56
N GLY A 213 27.50 9.66 -8.03
CA GLY A 213 26.44 10.52 -8.55
C GLY A 213 25.64 9.93 -9.71
N THR A 214 25.98 8.73 -10.20
CA THR A 214 25.24 8.09 -11.30
C THR A 214 23.90 7.55 -10.82
N LYS A 215 22.82 7.81 -11.57
CA LYS A 215 21.50 7.26 -11.31
C LYS A 215 21.37 5.88 -11.98
N VAL A 216 21.01 4.89 -11.20
CA VAL A 216 20.78 3.52 -11.67
C VAL A 216 19.33 3.12 -11.40
N THR A 217 18.67 2.56 -12.39
CA THR A 217 17.32 2.01 -12.24
C THR A 217 17.42 0.48 -12.22
N GLN A 218 16.98 -0.11 -11.11
CA GLN A 218 16.77 -1.56 -11.03
C GLN A 218 15.31 -1.85 -11.32
N ARG A 219 15.06 -2.85 -12.17
CA ARG A 219 13.71 -3.29 -12.51
C ARG A 219 13.57 -4.78 -12.22
N ILE A 220 12.42 -5.14 -11.72
CA ILE A 220 12.06 -6.53 -11.41
C ILE A 220 10.68 -6.82 -12.00
N ARG A 221 10.53 -8.06 -12.41
CA ARG A 221 9.26 -8.64 -12.81
C ARG A 221 9.01 -9.86 -11.95
N MET A 222 7.77 -9.99 -11.48
CA MET A 222 7.31 -11.12 -10.68
C MET A 222 6.04 -11.67 -11.31
N GLU A 223 5.98 -12.98 -11.45
CA GLU A 223 4.77 -13.69 -11.85
C GLU A 223 4.30 -14.53 -10.67
N SER A 224 3.07 -14.31 -10.24
CA SER A 224 2.44 -15.04 -9.14
C SER A 224 1.20 -15.74 -9.66
N PRO A 225 1.04 -17.05 -9.45
CA PRO A 225 -0.16 -17.75 -9.89
C PRO A 225 -1.41 -17.10 -9.29
N LYS A 226 -2.44 -16.97 -10.11
CA LYS A 226 -3.78 -16.60 -9.67
C LYS A 226 -4.33 -17.69 -8.76
N VAL A 227 -4.98 -17.29 -7.71
CA VAL A 227 -5.78 -18.19 -6.86
C VAL A 227 -7.22 -18.00 -7.30
N ASP A 228 -7.92 -19.11 -7.53
CA ASP A 228 -9.36 -19.10 -7.90
C ASP A 228 -10.22 -18.78 -6.66
N ALA A 229 -10.07 -17.53 -6.18
CA ALA A 229 -10.82 -16.97 -5.06
C ALA A 229 -10.70 -15.45 -5.07
N ASP A 230 -11.74 -14.77 -4.60
CA ASP A 230 -11.74 -13.33 -4.41
C ASP A 230 -11.16 -13.00 -3.03
N PHE A 231 -10.14 -12.16 -3.00
CA PHE A 231 -9.48 -11.69 -1.78
C PHE A 231 -9.56 -10.18 -1.67
N VAL A 232 -9.74 -9.70 -0.45
CA VAL A 232 -9.69 -8.26 -0.10
C VAL A 232 -8.60 -8.04 0.94
N GLY A 233 -7.90 -6.90 0.88
CA GLY A 233 -6.78 -6.59 1.78
C GLY A 233 -5.42 -7.13 1.34
N THR A 234 -5.34 -7.71 0.14
CA THR A 234 -4.06 -8.20 -0.42
C THR A 234 -3.09 -7.06 -0.72
N GLY A 235 -3.58 -5.89 -1.14
CA GLY A 235 -2.79 -4.67 -1.33
C GLY A 235 -2.20 -4.18 -0.01
N ASP A 236 -3.03 -4.07 1.04
CA ASP A 236 -2.59 -3.65 2.37
C ASP A 236 -1.48 -4.56 2.92
N LEU A 237 -1.67 -5.88 2.79
CA LEU A 237 -0.66 -6.86 3.18
C LEU A 237 0.62 -6.73 2.35
N PHE A 238 0.48 -6.55 1.03
CA PHE A 238 1.62 -6.40 0.12
C PHE A 238 2.46 -5.17 0.49
N ALA A 239 1.83 -4.02 0.71
CA ALA A 239 2.52 -2.79 1.09
C ALA A 239 3.28 -2.94 2.42
N ALA A 240 2.65 -3.57 3.43
CA ALA A 240 3.29 -3.87 4.70
C ALA A 240 4.50 -4.81 4.56
N MET A 241 4.36 -5.87 3.78
CA MET A 241 5.45 -6.81 3.51
C MET A 241 6.57 -6.16 2.71
N LEU A 242 6.24 -5.30 1.72
CA LEU A 242 7.24 -4.56 0.95
C LEU A 242 8.04 -3.62 1.87
N LEU A 243 7.38 -2.90 2.79
CA LEU A 243 8.05 -2.10 3.81
C LEU A 243 9.05 -2.95 4.59
N ALA A 244 8.61 -4.09 5.15
CA ALA A 244 9.46 -4.95 5.95
C ALA A 244 10.67 -5.49 5.17
N TRP A 245 10.46 -5.88 3.91
CA TRP A 245 11.55 -6.38 3.07
C TRP A 245 12.49 -5.27 2.62
N THR A 246 11.99 -4.07 2.34
CA THR A 246 12.83 -2.90 2.01
C THR A 246 13.70 -2.53 3.20
N HIS A 247 13.18 -2.57 4.43
CA HIS A 247 13.95 -2.38 5.65
C HIS A 247 15.09 -3.39 5.78
N LYS A 248 14.79 -4.67 5.59
CA LYS A 248 15.79 -5.76 5.72
C LYS A 248 16.83 -5.76 4.58
N HIS A 249 16.45 -5.28 3.40
CA HIS A 249 17.27 -5.33 2.18
C HIS A 249 17.24 -4.00 1.41
N PRO A 250 17.68 -2.88 2.02
CA PRO A 250 17.51 -1.54 1.45
C PRO A 250 18.22 -1.36 0.11
N ASN A 251 19.22 -2.20 -0.18
CA ASN A 251 20.03 -2.10 -1.39
C ASN A 251 19.68 -3.11 -2.49
N ASN A 252 18.70 -3.96 -2.27
CA ASN A 252 18.40 -5.03 -3.21
C ASN A 252 16.90 -5.30 -3.32
N LEU A 253 16.27 -4.70 -4.33
CA LEU A 253 14.88 -5.00 -4.65
C LEU A 253 14.70 -6.43 -5.23
N LYS A 254 15.79 -7.08 -5.70
CA LYS A 254 15.73 -8.39 -6.36
C LYS A 254 15.58 -9.57 -5.41
N LEU A 255 16.07 -9.48 -4.18
CA LEU A 255 16.26 -10.67 -3.34
C LEU A 255 14.98 -11.33 -2.82
N PRO A 256 14.00 -10.64 -2.25
CA PRO A 256 12.82 -11.35 -1.73
C PRO A 256 11.74 -11.59 -2.76
N VAL A 257 11.76 -10.81 -3.83
CA VAL A 257 10.69 -10.81 -4.82
C VAL A 257 10.89 -11.94 -5.83
N SER A 258 12.15 -12.31 -6.13
CA SER A 258 12.46 -13.26 -7.20
C SER A 258 12.21 -14.72 -6.85
N ARG A 259 12.02 -15.08 -5.59
CA ARG A 259 11.79 -16.49 -5.21
C ARG A 259 10.82 -16.62 -4.06
N SER A 260 9.54 -16.78 -4.38
CA SER A 260 8.53 -17.45 -3.55
C SER A 260 8.33 -16.96 -2.10
N SER A 261 9.20 -16.16 -1.48
CA SER A 261 9.05 -15.81 -0.09
C SER A 261 8.03 -14.68 0.12
N ALA A 262 8.07 -13.58 -0.64
CA ALA A 262 7.04 -12.55 -0.52
C ALA A 262 5.71 -13.02 -1.14
N ALA A 263 5.73 -13.57 -2.34
CA ALA A 263 4.55 -14.18 -2.96
C ALA A 263 4.09 -15.44 -2.21
N GLY A 264 5.01 -16.23 -1.67
CA GLY A 264 4.72 -17.40 -0.83
C GLY A 264 4.19 -17.03 0.55
N MET A 265 4.73 -15.98 1.19
CA MET A 265 4.20 -15.44 2.44
C MET A 265 2.88 -14.71 2.23
N ILE A 266 2.73 -13.92 1.16
CA ILE A 266 1.45 -13.32 0.77
C ILE A 266 0.43 -14.42 0.52
N ARG A 267 0.76 -15.48 -0.21
CA ARG A 267 -0.12 -16.64 -0.40
C ARG A 267 -0.45 -17.35 0.90
N HIS A 268 0.54 -17.62 1.72
CA HIS A 268 0.35 -18.35 2.97
C HIS A 268 -0.42 -17.48 3.98
N SER A 269 -0.08 -16.22 4.10
CA SER A 269 -0.75 -15.28 5.00
C SER A 269 -2.16 -14.94 4.51
N VAL A 270 -2.34 -14.74 3.19
CA VAL A 270 -3.66 -14.51 2.59
C VAL A 270 -4.52 -15.77 2.68
N ALA A 271 -3.98 -16.95 2.43
CA ALA A 271 -4.72 -18.22 2.63
C ALA A 271 -5.10 -18.47 4.09
N GLN A 272 -4.29 -18.00 5.04
CA GLN A 272 -4.60 -18.10 6.47
C GLN A 272 -5.50 -16.96 6.98
N LEU A 273 -5.42 -15.76 6.39
CA LEU A 273 -6.18 -14.59 6.81
C LEU A 273 -7.49 -14.41 6.02
N SER A 274 -7.57 -14.97 4.82
CA SER A 274 -8.77 -14.94 3.99
C SER A 274 -9.51 -16.26 4.18
N LEU A 275 -10.47 -16.26 5.06
CA LEU A 275 -11.54 -17.27 4.94
C LEU A 275 -12.21 -17.03 3.57
N PRO A 276 -12.40 -18.07 2.76
CA PRO A 276 -13.16 -17.92 1.52
C PRO A 276 -14.49 -17.25 1.88
N LEU A 277 -14.89 -16.26 1.12
CA LEU A 277 -16.25 -15.75 1.14
C LEU A 277 -17.13 -16.92 0.67
N THR A 278 -17.51 -17.80 1.58
CA THR A 278 -18.56 -18.77 1.29
C THR A 278 -19.78 -17.93 1.01
N GLU A 279 -20.25 -17.98 -0.24
CA GLU A 279 -21.61 -17.59 -0.56
C GLU A 279 -22.54 -18.33 0.40
N SER A 280 -22.92 -17.70 1.49
CA SER A 280 -24.04 -18.16 2.28
C SER A 280 -25.33 -17.78 1.53
N SER A 281 -25.57 -18.45 0.43
CA SER A 281 -26.90 -18.58 -0.17
C SER A 281 -27.70 -19.61 0.62
N GLY A 282 -27.93 -19.32 1.89
CA GLY A 282 -28.86 -20.04 2.73
C GLY A 282 -29.76 -19.05 3.46
N PRO A 283 -31.10 -19.24 3.46
CA PRO A 283 -31.97 -18.39 4.26
C PRO A 283 -31.62 -18.58 5.74
N LEU A 284 -31.42 -17.47 6.44
CA LEU A 284 -31.30 -17.45 7.89
C LEU A 284 -32.49 -18.17 8.50
N PRO A 285 -32.29 -19.10 9.47
CA PRO A 285 -33.39 -19.64 10.23
C PRO A 285 -34.06 -18.52 11.04
N ARG A 286 -35.41 -18.56 11.05
CA ARG A 286 -36.29 -17.61 11.73
C ARG A 286 -36.07 -17.62 13.25
#